data_445b840ba8a0f947a940da7c2d3e1cf3
#
_entry.id   445b840ba8a0f947a940da7c2d3e1cf3
#
_cell.length_a   1.000
_cell.length_b   1.000
_cell.length_c   1.000
_cell.angle_alpha   90.00
_cell.angle_beta   90.00
_cell.angle_gamma   90.00
#
_symmetry.space_group_name_H-M   'P 1'
#
loop_
_entity.id
_entity.type
_entity.pdbx_description
1 polymer ?
#
loop_
_entity_poly.entity_id
_entity_poly.type
_entity_poly.pdbx_seq_one_letter_code
_entity_poly.pdbx_strand_id
1 'polypeptide(L)'
;MSTYTKSTNSYSGRYYKITLTQGTHNEDTGKVNVNWKFEVLGGSSNYYSAPATYIRAYNPVDDTTTTIYSHAKKMYPDTSFPVSKGSREGTKEFQTDENGNLTLQITFHKDSMAFSSGTWSAFNSTENYVLDQIPRQSVRLRANNEWKRGTPYVRINGEWKRGTAYIRANNDWKRGG
;
A
#
# COMPACT_ATOMS: atom_id res chain seq x y z
N MET A 1 -4.32 -4.89 -11.82
CA MET A 1 -3.34 -4.29 -10.86
C MET A 1 -3.82 -2.89 -10.57
N SER A 2 -4.28 -2.67 -9.35
CA SER A 2 -4.89 -1.40 -8.94
C SER A 2 -3.82 -0.33 -8.65
N THR A 3 -4.19 0.93 -8.88
CA THR A 3 -3.32 2.08 -8.62
C THR A 3 -4.13 3.19 -7.96
N TYR A 4 -3.56 3.79 -6.93
CA TYR A 4 -4.08 4.98 -6.26
C TYR A 4 -3.10 6.13 -6.46
N THR A 5 -3.61 7.32 -6.75
CA THR A 5 -2.80 8.53 -6.91
C THR A 5 -3.46 9.71 -6.23
N LYS A 6 -2.69 10.48 -5.45
CA LYS A 6 -3.15 11.69 -4.78
C LYS A 6 -2.10 12.78 -4.84
N SER A 7 -2.52 14.02 -5.05
CA SER A 7 -1.68 15.20 -5.02
C SER A 7 -2.17 16.21 -3.98
N THR A 8 -1.23 16.97 -3.40
CA THR A 8 -1.57 18.08 -2.49
C THR A 8 -2.00 19.32 -3.28
N ASN A 9 -2.47 20.34 -2.56
CA ASN A 9 -2.53 21.70 -3.09
C ASN A 9 -1.12 22.17 -3.51
N SER A 10 -1.07 23.12 -4.45
CA SER A 10 0.20 23.67 -4.95
C SER A 10 0.55 25.02 -4.29
N TYR A 11 1.86 25.33 -4.27
CA TYR A 11 2.41 26.64 -3.96
C TYR A 11 3.49 26.99 -4.99
N SER A 12 3.34 28.09 -5.68
CA SER A 12 4.22 28.50 -6.80
C SER A 12 4.42 27.39 -7.84
N GLY A 13 3.34 26.66 -8.15
CA GLY A 13 3.34 25.51 -9.07
C GLY A 13 3.92 24.23 -8.50
N ARG A 14 4.47 24.22 -7.27
CA ARG A 14 5.00 23.03 -6.62
C ARG A 14 3.92 22.30 -5.84
N TYR A 15 3.92 20.98 -5.90
CA TYR A 15 3.02 20.12 -5.15
C TYR A 15 3.66 18.76 -4.88
N TYR A 16 3.12 18.03 -3.91
CA TYR A 16 3.50 16.67 -3.63
C TYR A 16 2.51 15.70 -4.25
N LYS A 17 3.02 14.57 -4.69
CA LYS A 17 2.22 13.48 -5.25
C LYS A 17 2.66 12.16 -4.65
N ILE A 18 1.69 11.35 -4.26
CA ILE A 18 1.89 9.94 -3.93
C ILE A 18 1.22 9.06 -4.97
N THR A 19 1.90 8.01 -5.37
CA THR A 19 1.34 6.92 -6.17
C THR A 19 1.55 5.64 -5.41
N LEU A 20 0.49 4.85 -5.23
CA LEU A 20 0.53 3.51 -4.68
C LEU A 20 0.10 2.55 -5.77
N THR A 21 0.84 1.46 -5.94
CA THR A 21 0.52 0.43 -6.94
C THR A 21 0.58 -0.93 -6.27
N GLN A 22 -0.48 -1.71 -6.45
CA GLN A 22 -0.49 -3.10 -6.01
C GLN A 22 0.65 -3.86 -6.69
N GLY A 23 1.46 -4.55 -5.91
CA GLY A 23 2.59 -5.35 -6.37
C GLY A 23 2.30 -6.85 -6.31
N THR A 24 3.35 -7.60 -6.05
CA THR A 24 3.27 -9.05 -5.86
C THR A 24 2.53 -9.40 -4.57
N HIS A 25 1.96 -10.57 -4.52
CA HIS A 25 1.30 -11.11 -3.34
C HIS A 25 1.86 -12.50 -3.01
N ASN A 26 1.72 -12.86 -1.75
CA ASN A 26 2.06 -14.18 -1.25
C ASN A 26 0.75 -14.90 -0.88
N GLU A 27 0.36 -15.87 -1.69
CA GLU A 27 -0.87 -16.66 -1.50
C GLU A 27 -0.86 -17.46 -0.19
N ASP A 28 0.33 -17.88 0.29
CA ASP A 28 0.47 -18.67 1.51
C ASP A 28 0.22 -17.84 2.76
N THR A 29 0.75 -16.65 2.82
CA THR A 29 0.58 -15.73 3.96
C THR A 29 -0.63 -14.83 3.82
N GLY A 30 -1.15 -14.69 2.60
CA GLY A 30 -2.22 -13.75 2.26
C GLY A 30 -1.79 -12.30 2.36
N LYS A 31 -0.53 -12.02 2.15
CA LYS A 31 0.02 -10.68 2.17
C LYS A 31 0.24 -10.15 0.76
N VAL A 32 0.08 -8.85 0.60
CA VAL A 32 0.29 -8.13 -0.65
C VAL A 32 1.28 -7.00 -0.47
N ASN A 33 2.18 -6.87 -1.43
CA ASN A 33 3.07 -5.73 -1.52
C ASN A 33 2.33 -4.54 -2.15
N VAL A 34 2.52 -3.37 -1.58
CA VAL A 34 2.12 -2.09 -2.17
C VAL A 34 3.39 -1.28 -2.42
N ASN A 35 3.71 -1.09 -3.68
CA ASN A 35 4.79 -0.22 -4.10
C ASN A 35 4.33 1.23 -4.01
N TRP A 36 5.16 2.10 -3.49
CA TRP A 36 4.85 3.51 -3.35
C TRP A 36 5.92 4.39 -3.98
N LYS A 37 5.48 5.50 -4.56
CA LYS A 37 6.34 6.55 -5.08
C LYS A 37 5.84 7.91 -4.61
N PHE A 38 6.66 8.61 -3.82
CA PHE A 38 6.43 9.99 -3.42
C PHE A 38 7.25 10.91 -4.31
N GLU A 39 6.63 11.94 -4.86
CA GLU A 39 7.24 12.87 -5.81
C GLU A 39 7.01 14.32 -5.38
N VAL A 40 8.03 15.15 -5.58
CA VAL A 40 7.93 16.61 -5.55
C VAL A 40 7.91 17.09 -6.98
N LEU A 41 6.83 17.72 -7.40
CA LEU A 41 6.56 18.09 -8.78
C LEU A 41 6.34 19.61 -8.91
N GLY A 42 6.65 20.15 -10.09
CA GLY A 42 6.44 21.56 -10.41
C GLY A 42 7.45 22.51 -9.74
N GLY A 43 7.20 23.82 -9.89
CA GLY A 43 8.09 24.87 -9.40
C GLY A 43 9.30 25.11 -10.29
N SER A 44 9.75 26.38 -10.37
CA SER A 44 10.85 26.82 -11.24
C SER A 44 12.20 26.94 -10.55
N SER A 45 12.25 26.76 -9.22
CA SER A 45 13.45 27.04 -8.42
C SER A 45 13.80 25.90 -7.47
N ASN A 46 15.07 25.80 -7.17
CA ASN A 46 15.65 24.85 -6.21
C ASN A 46 15.41 25.34 -4.76
N TYR A 47 14.15 25.28 -4.28
CA TYR A 47 13.85 25.58 -2.89
C TYR A 47 14.11 24.35 -2.02
N TYR A 48 14.90 24.55 -0.98
CA TYR A 48 15.27 23.53 -0.01
C TYR A 48 14.33 23.46 1.18
N SER A 49 13.33 24.36 1.24
CA SER A 49 12.34 24.35 2.30
C SER A 49 11.13 23.51 1.93
N ALA A 50 10.70 22.65 2.85
CA ALA A 50 9.58 21.76 2.67
C ALA A 50 8.76 21.63 3.97
N PRO A 51 7.41 21.69 3.92
CA PRO A 51 6.56 21.43 5.07
C PRO A 51 6.71 19.98 5.53
N ALA A 52 6.52 19.74 6.83
CA ALA A 52 6.44 18.36 7.32
C ALA A 52 5.28 17.62 6.65
N THR A 53 5.52 16.37 6.35
CA THR A 53 4.57 15.55 5.59
C THR A 53 4.60 14.11 6.10
N TYR A 54 3.44 13.46 6.15
CA TYR A 54 3.36 12.03 6.32
C TYR A 54 2.26 11.44 5.45
N ILE A 55 2.48 10.20 5.05
CA ILE A 55 1.52 9.35 4.35
C ILE A 55 1.42 8.05 5.14
N ARG A 56 0.22 7.71 5.58
CA ARG A 56 -0.06 6.52 6.36
C ARG A 56 -1.13 5.69 5.68
N ALA A 57 -1.04 4.39 5.83
CA ALA A 57 -2.06 3.44 5.44
C ALA A 57 -2.58 2.72 6.70
N TYR A 58 -3.86 2.85 6.98
CA TYR A 58 -4.54 2.02 7.95
C TYR A 58 -5.10 0.79 7.26
N ASN A 59 -4.80 -0.38 7.81
CA ASN A 59 -5.30 -1.67 7.34
C ASN A 59 -6.38 -2.18 8.33
N PRO A 60 -7.65 -2.21 7.93
CA PRO A 60 -8.73 -2.65 8.80
C PRO A 60 -8.75 -4.18 9.04
N VAL A 61 -7.98 -4.96 8.27
CA VAL A 61 -7.94 -6.42 8.42
C VAL A 61 -7.18 -6.86 9.67
N ASP A 62 -6.10 -6.17 9.99
CA ASP A 62 -5.24 -6.46 11.16
C ASP A 62 -5.14 -5.28 12.14
N ASP A 63 -5.97 -4.24 11.95
CA ASP A 63 -6.05 -3.02 12.78
C ASP A 63 -4.70 -2.30 12.93
N THR A 64 -3.90 -2.29 11.85
CA THR A 64 -2.57 -1.67 11.87
C THR A 64 -2.50 -0.39 11.06
N THR A 65 -1.68 0.55 11.54
CA THR A 65 -1.33 1.76 10.78
C THR A 65 0.14 1.74 10.40
N THR A 66 0.41 1.72 9.11
CA THR A 66 1.77 1.70 8.56
C THR A 66 2.12 3.06 7.99
N THR A 67 3.26 3.64 8.39
CA THR A 67 3.81 4.82 7.72
C THR A 67 4.44 4.41 6.40
N ILE A 68 3.85 4.89 5.30
CA ILE A 68 4.36 4.68 3.95
C ILE A 68 5.55 5.59 3.71
N TYR A 69 5.37 6.88 3.98
CA TYR A 69 6.41 7.91 3.82
C TYR A 69 6.24 9.01 4.86
N SER A 70 7.36 9.57 5.32
CA SER A 70 7.33 10.79 6.14
C SER A 70 8.64 11.56 6.05
N HIS A 71 8.55 12.86 6.22
CA HIS A 71 9.68 13.72 6.47
C HIS A 71 9.30 14.86 7.42
N ALA A 72 10.26 15.30 8.22
CA ALA A 72 10.12 16.47 9.07
C ALA A 72 10.19 17.78 8.23
N LYS A 73 9.74 18.89 8.81
CA LYS A 73 9.91 20.21 8.22
C LYS A 73 11.38 20.48 7.91
N LYS A 74 11.66 20.91 6.69
CA LYS A 74 12.99 21.28 6.21
C LYS A 74 13.02 22.77 5.91
N MET A 75 14.08 23.43 6.32
CA MET A 75 14.31 24.85 6.05
C MET A 75 15.61 25.02 5.28
N TYR A 76 15.64 25.98 4.35
CA TYR A 76 16.88 26.36 3.69
C TYR A 76 17.98 26.68 4.72
N PRO A 77 19.23 26.21 4.58
CA PRO A 77 19.86 25.57 3.43
C PRO A 77 19.94 24.02 3.46
N ASP A 78 18.97 23.33 4.01
CA ASP A 78 18.99 21.85 4.06
C ASP A 78 18.83 21.23 2.67
N THR A 79 19.90 20.59 2.16
CA THR A 79 19.95 19.93 0.86
C THR A 79 19.58 18.44 0.93
N SER A 80 19.27 17.90 2.11
CA SER A 80 19.03 16.47 2.32
C SER A 80 17.67 15.99 1.77
N PHE A 81 16.73 16.90 1.51
CA PHE A 81 15.44 16.60 0.92
C PHE A 81 15.49 16.79 -0.60
N PRO A 82 14.72 15.97 -1.40
CA PRO A 82 14.71 16.11 -2.84
C PRO A 82 14.33 17.53 -3.24
N VAL A 83 15.30 18.21 -3.75
CA VAL A 83 15.25 19.60 -4.18
C VAL A 83 14.50 19.65 -5.49
N SER A 84 13.47 20.46 -5.58
CA SER A 84 12.72 20.87 -6.77
C SER A 84 12.12 19.77 -7.68
N LYS A 85 12.77 18.67 -7.91
CA LYS A 85 12.27 17.54 -8.71
C LYS A 85 12.94 16.26 -8.19
N GLY A 86 12.30 15.59 -7.26
CA GLY A 86 12.83 14.35 -6.69
C GLY A 86 11.73 13.36 -6.38
N SER A 87 12.10 12.12 -6.30
CA SER A 87 11.22 11.05 -5.85
C SER A 87 11.87 10.21 -4.76
N ARG A 88 11.03 9.61 -3.96
CA ARG A 88 11.35 8.50 -3.06
C ARG A 88 10.38 7.39 -3.35
N GLU A 89 10.85 6.17 -3.29
CA GLU A 89 10.05 4.99 -3.55
C GLU A 89 10.40 3.87 -2.57
N GLY A 90 9.53 2.89 -2.50
CA GLY A 90 9.72 1.71 -1.66
C GLY A 90 8.52 0.80 -1.73
N THR A 91 8.51 -0.21 -0.86
CA THR A 91 7.45 -1.20 -0.78
C THR A 91 7.03 -1.39 0.67
N LYS A 92 5.74 -1.59 0.89
CA LYS A 92 5.15 -1.99 2.17
C LYS A 92 4.28 -3.21 1.96
N GLU A 93 4.27 -4.10 2.95
CA GLU A 93 3.49 -5.32 2.93
C GLU A 93 2.26 -5.18 3.83
N PHE A 94 1.11 -5.66 3.35
CA PHE A 94 -0.17 -5.57 4.07
C PHE A 94 -0.89 -6.92 4.06
N GLN A 95 -1.55 -7.23 5.16
CA GLN A 95 -2.39 -8.42 5.30
C GLN A 95 -3.72 -8.21 4.58
N THR A 96 -4.16 -9.21 3.81
CA THR A 96 -5.51 -9.27 3.23
C THR A 96 -6.45 -10.06 4.14
N ASP A 97 -7.75 -9.89 3.96
CA ASP A 97 -8.74 -10.75 4.60
C ASP A 97 -8.65 -12.21 4.11
N GLU A 98 -9.46 -13.09 4.68
CA GLU A 98 -9.50 -14.52 4.32
C GLU A 98 -9.93 -14.77 2.87
N ASN A 99 -10.58 -13.80 2.22
CA ASN A 99 -11.02 -13.86 0.83
C ASN A 99 -10.01 -13.22 -0.14
N GLY A 100 -8.90 -12.68 0.37
CA GLY A 100 -7.90 -11.97 -0.43
C GLY A 100 -8.29 -10.54 -0.78
N ASN A 101 -9.27 -9.95 -0.10
CA ASN A 101 -9.64 -8.55 -0.29
C ASN A 101 -8.84 -7.66 0.65
N LEU A 102 -8.57 -6.45 0.21
CA LEU A 102 -7.97 -5.40 1.03
C LEU A 102 -8.42 -4.02 0.54
N THR A 103 -8.86 -3.22 1.49
CA THR A 103 -9.09 -1.79 1.30
C THR A 103 -8.29 -1.04 2.34
N LEU A 104 -7.28 -0.32 1.91
CA LEU A 104 -6.47 0.53 2.78
C LEU A 104 -7.10 1.91 2.89
N GLN A 105 -7.14 2.49 4.09
CA GLN A 105 -7.46 3.89 4.28
C GLN A 105 -6.16 4.70 4.26
N ILE A 106 -5.98 5.51 3.22
CA ILE A 106 -4.77 6.30 3.00
C ILE A 106 -4.96 7.71 3.54
N THR A 107 -4.16 8.10 4.52
CA THR A 107 -4.08 9.47 5.02
C THR A 107 -2.84 10.14 4.45
N PHE A 108 -3.04 11.22 3.70
CA PHE A 108 -1.96 12.09 3.21
C PHE A 108 -2.08 13.45 3.89
N HIS A 109 -1.13 13.76 4.75
CA HIS A 109 -1.04 15.00 5.50
C HIS A 109 0.21 15.79 5.15
N LYS A 110 0.04 17.10 5.02
CA LYS A 110 1.11 18.09 4.84
C LYS A 110 0.79 19.30 5.68
N ASP A 111 1.74 19.73 6.51
CA ASP A 111 1.61 20.96 7.29
C ASP A 111 1.56 22.21 6.40
N SER A 112 1.13 23.30 6.96
CA SER A 112 1.32 24.61 6.36
C SER A 112 2.76 25.08 6.51
N MET A 113 3.24 25.90 5.57
CA MET A 113 4.56 26.50 5.64
C MET A 113 4.54 27.91 5.06
N ALA A 114 4.97 28.89 5.86
CA ALA A 114 5.12 30.28 5.43
C ALA A 114 6.47 30.48 4.73
N PHE A 115 6.45 31.26 3.67
CA PHE A 115 7.59 31.76 2.91
C PHE A 115 7.49 33.30 2.83
N SER A 116 8.54 33.98 2.47
CA SER A 116 8.53 35.45 2.26
C SER A 116 7.53 35.89 1.19
N SER A 117 7.22 35.02 0.23
CA SER A 117 6.31 35.28 -0.89
C SER A 117 4.89 34.74 -0.69
N GLY A 118 4.56 34.19 0.50
CA GLY A 118 3.23 33.66 0.79
C GLY A 118 3.26 32.38 1.64
N THR A 119 2.15 31.68 1.70
CA THR A 119 1.99 30.48 2.51
C THR A 119 1.60 29.28 1.65
N TRP A 120 2.32 28.18 1.78
CA TRP A 120 1.85 26.88 1.31
C TRP A 120 0.90 26.31 2.35
N SER A 121 -0.39 26.35 2.07
CA SER A 121 -1.42 25.93 3.01
C SER A 121 -1.31 24.45 3.37
N ALA A 122 -1.77 24.09 4.56
CA ALA A 122 -1.90 22.70 4.97
C ALA A 122 -2.76 21.89 3.98
N PHE A 123 -2.50 20.60 3.95
CA PHE A 123 -3.30 19.64 3.19
C PHE A 123 -3.56 18.41 4.05
N ASN A 124 -4.80 17.95 4.05
CA ASN A 124 -5.17 16.71 4.71
C ASN A 124 -6.24 16.00 3.87
N SER A 125 -6.01 14.75 3.57
CA SER A 125 -6.94 13.89 2.82
C SER A 125 -6.87 12.49 3.39
N THR A 126 -8.04 11.88 3.57
CA THR A 126 -8.17 10.47 3.94
C THR A 126 -9.11 9.81 2.93
N GLU A 127 -8.62 8.82 2.20
CA GLU A 127 -9.35 8.15 1.12
C GLU A 127 -9.09 6.65 1.14
N ASN A 128 -10.01 5.89 0.58
CA ASN A 128 -9.86 4.45 0.43
C ASN A 128 -9.09 4.09 -0.84
N TYR A 129 -8.15 3.18 -0.70
CA TYR A 129 -7.47 2.50 -1.79
C TYR A 129 -7.89 1.03 -1.81
N VAL A 130 -8.75 0.68 -2.76
CA VAL A 130 -9.23 -0.69 -2.96
C VAL A 130 -8.23 -1.42 -3.87
N LEU A 131 -7.67 -2.52 -3.37
CA LEU A 131 -6.80 -3.38 -4.16
C LEU A 131 -7.63 -4.41 -4.93
N ASP A 132 -7.08 -4.87 -6.06
CA ASP A 132 -7.66 -6.01 -6.77
C ASP A 132 -7.62 -7.25 -5.86
N GLN A 133 -8.67 -8.03 -5.89
CA GLN A 133 -8.74 -9.25 -5.09
C GLN A 133 -7.57 -10.19 -5.41
N ILE A 134 -6.94 -10.70 -4.37
CA ILE A 134 -5.88 -11.67 -4.49
C ILE A 134 -6.48 -13.06 -4.43
N PRO A 135 -6.24 -13.91 -5.45
CA PRO A 135 -6.66 -15.30 -5.39
C PRO A 135 -6.04 -15.97 -4.16
N ARG A 136 -6.86 -16.47 -3.27
CA ARG A 136 -6.41 -17.32 -2.16
C ARG A 136 -6.73 -18.76 -2.47
N GLN A 137 -5.76 -19.62 -2.23
CA GLN A 137 -6.00 -21.05 -2.28
C GLN A 137 -6.93 -21.44 -1.13
N SER A 138 -8.16 -21.77 -1.45
CA SER A 138 -9.11 -22.32 -0.50
C SER A 138 -9.70 -23.60 -1.04
N VAL A 139 -9.75 -24.63 -0.22
CA VAL A 139 -10.54 -25.84 -0.49
C VAL A 139 -11.91 -25.64 0.13
N ARG A 140 -12.98 -25.95 -0.59
CA ARG A 140 -14.31 -26.03 0.02
C ARG A 140 -14.54 -27.45 0.50
N LEU A 141 -14.81 -27.59 1.79
CA LEU A 141 -15.16 -28.84 2.45
C LEU A 141 -16.65 -28.78 2.82
N ARG A 142 -17.36 -29.87 2.57
CA ARG A 142 -18.75 -30.00 3.01
C ARG A 142 -18.75 -30.61 4.43
N ALA A 143 -19.16 -29.81 5.41
CA ALA A 143 -19.33 -30.25 6.79
C ALA A 143 -20.69 -29.81 7.30
N ASN A 144 -21.45 -30.73 7.93
CA ASN A 144 -22.81 -30.51 8.45
C ASN A 144 -23.78 -29.94 7.39
N ASN A 145 -23.73 -30.46 6.17
CA ASN A 145 -24.51 -30.01 5.01
C ASN A 145 -24.21 -28.59 4.50
N GLU A 146 -23.17 -27.92 5.00
CA GLU A 146 -22.72 -26.60 4.57
C GLU A 146 -21.35 -26.68 3.87
N TRP A 147 -21.14 -25.84 2.85
CA TRP A 147 -19.85 -25.68 2.22
C TRP A 147 -19.01 -24.67 3.02
N LYS A 148 -17.96 -25.17 3.72
CA LYS A 148 -17.03 -24.35 4.47
C LYS A 148 -15.71 -24.21 3.71
N ARG A 149 -15.16 -23.00 3.70
CA ARG A 149 -13.79 -22.79 3.21
C ARG A 149 -12.79 -23.36 4.22
N GLY A 150 -11.79 -24.06 3.71
CA GLY A 150 -10.69 -24.59 4.51
C GLY A 150 -9.36 -24.36 3.83
N THR A 151 -8.33 -24.20 4.62
CA THR A 151 -6.96 -24.23 4.13
C THR A 151 -6.47 -25.68 4.19
N PRO A 152 -5.99 -26.26 3.08
CA PRO A 152 -5.45 -27.61 3.12
C PRO A 152 -4.12 -27.62 3.87
N TYR A 153 -3.97 -28.54 4.81
CA TYR A 153 -2.71 -28.83 5.50
C TYR A 153 -2.32 -30.28 5.26
N VAL A 154 -1.03 -30.52 5.13
CA VAL A 154 -0.43 -31.86 5.05
C VAL A 154 0.58 -32.00 6.18
N ARG A 155 0.61 -33.17 6.84
CA ARG A 155 1.58 -33.45 7.88
C ARG A 155 2.81 -34.11 7.28
N ILE A 156 3.98 -33.41 7.37
CA ILE A 156 5.25 -33.88 6.85
C ILE A 156 6.25 -33.88 8.02
N ASN A 157 6.88 -35.02 8.29
CA ASN A 157 7.85 -35.16 9.36
C ASN A 157 7.35 -34.69 10.74
N GLY A 158 6.07 -34.93 11.04
CA GLY A 158 5.47 -34.54 12.30
C GLY A 158 4.94 -33.13 12.38
N GLU A 159 5.21 -32.29 11.40
CA GLU A 159 4.77 -30.89 11.32
C GLU A 159 3.62 -30.71 10.33
N TRP A 160 2.65 -29.84 10.68
CA TRP A 160 1.58 -29.44 9.76
C TRP A 160 2.08 -28.35 8.84
N LYS A 161 2.13 -28.65 7.53
CA LYS A 161 2.50 -27.69 6.49
C LYS A 161 1.30 -27.41 5.61
N ARG A 162 1.14 -26.15 5.22
CA ARG A 162 0.09 -25.76 4.27
C ARG A 162 0.32 -26.46 2.94
N GLY A 163 -0.71 -27.12 2.42
CA GLY A 163 -0.69 -27.83 1.14
C GLY A 163 -1.44 -27.07 0.05
N THR A 164 -1.18 -27.43 -1.19
CA THR A 164 -1.98 -26.99 -2.34
C THR A 164 -2.89 -28.13 -2.75
N ALA A 165 -4.20 -27.86 -2.87
CA ALA A 165 -5.13 -28.86 -3.38
C ALA A 165 -5.05 -28.91 -4.93
N TYR A 166 -4.95 -30.12 -5.46
CA TYR A 166 -5.04 -30.38 -6.89
C TYR A 166 -6.20 -31.34 -7.18
N ILE A 167 -6.90 -31.08 -8.26
CA ILE A 167 -7.96 -31.95 -8.77
C ILE A 167 -7.48 -32.54 -10.09
N ARG A 168 -7.55 -33.86 -10.22
CA ARG A 168 -7.27 -34.55 -11.49
C ARG A 168 -8.52 -34.53 -12.36
N ALA A 169 -8.45 -33.83 -13.50
CA ALA A 169 -9.53 -33.79 -14.48
C ALA A 169 -8.93 -33.98 -15.88
N ASN A 170 -9.54 -34.84 -16.68
CA ASN A 170 -9.10 -35.17 -18.06
C ASN A 170 -7.63 -35.60 -18.16
N ASN A 171 -7.17 -36.43 -17.23
CA ASN A 171 -5.79 -36.91 -17.09
C ASN A 171 -4.75 -35.83 -16.77
N ASP A 172 -5.16 -34.61 -16.42
CA ASP A 172 -4.30 -33.52 -16.01
C ASP A 172 -4.57 -33.09 -14.58
N TRP A 173 -3.53 -32.63 -13.86
CA TRP A 173 -3.63 -32.09 -12.51
C TRP A 173 -3.91 -30.59 -12.57
N LYS A 174 -5.10 -30.19 -12.16
CA LYS A 174 -5.50 -28.79 -12.07
C LYS A 174 -5.50 -28.34 -10.63
N ARG A 175 -4.92 -27.17 -10.38
CA ARG A 175 -4.93 -26.53 -9.08
C ARG A 175 -6.38 -26.22 -8.69
N GLY A 176 -6.81 -26.69 -7.51
CA GLY A 176 -8.09 -26.31 -6.92
C GLY A 176 -8.01 -24.87 -6.41
N GLY A 177 -8.86 -23.99 -6.93
CA GLY A 177 -8.98 -22.59 -6.51
C GLY A 177 -10.33 -22.35 -5.86
#